data_e4bb48b34e287bf7f0f0d16e72e32db2
#
_entry.id   e4bb48b34e287bf7f0f0d16e72e32db2
#
_cell.length_a   1.000
_cell.length_b   1.000
_cell.length_c   1.000
_cell.angle_alpha   90.00
_cell.angle_beta   90.00
_cell.angle_gamma   90.00
#
_symmetry.space_group_name_H-M   'P 1'
#
loop_
_entity.id
_entity.type
_entity.pdbx_description
1 polymer ?
#
loop_
_entity_poly.entity_id
_entity_poly.type
_entity_poly.pdbx_seq_one_letter_code
_entity_poly.pdbx_strand_id
1 'polypeptide(L)'
;MKTEAQDTAQQPQAAPPTRQGLLFVLSAPSGTGKDSVIHELKAQGTDIFVVPSITARPPRPGESEGDPYHFVSEETFKRMVAEGKLIEYAQVHGNWYGQPKEPIRANLQAGRDVLLKIDVQGAATIRKKLPDAIFIFLVPGSFAELKTRLSSRRTETPEQQKRRLEDARNELAQQSLYDYVIVNRQDHLQAAVDQLRAIIEEAHRGSHPQHIKL
;
A
#
# COMPACT_ATOMS: atom_id res chain seq x y z
N MET A 1 -18.19 24.00 -53.92
CA MET A 1 -18.03 24.07 -52.45
C MET A 1 -18.65 22.79 -51.89
N LYS A 2 -17.81 21.84 -51.49
CA LYS A 2 -18.25 20.61 -50.82
C LYS A 2 -17.91 20.76 -49.36
N THR A 3 -18.91 20.73 -48.49
CA THR A 3 -18.80 20.81 -47.05
C THR A 3 -18.46 19.41 -46.52
N GLU A 4 -17.27 19.24 -46.00
CA GLU A 4 -16.90 18.01 -45.29
C GLU A 4 -17.51 18.02 -43.89
N ALA A 5 -18.40 17.07 -43.66
CA ALA A 5 -18.94 16.79 -42.34
C ALA A 5 -17.86 16.03 -41.53
N GLN A 6 -17.36 16.63 -40.44
CA GLN A 6 -16.49 15.96 -39.46
C GLN A 6 -17.34 14.98 -38.64
N ASP A 7 -17.13 13.70 -38.90
CA ASP A 7 -17.69 12.60 -38.14
C ASP A 7 -16.88 12.50 -36.82
N THR A 8 -17.42 13.04 -35.74
CA THR A 8 -16.88 12.92 -34.39
C THR A 8 -17.33 11.58 -33.83
N ALA A 9 -16.56 10.52 -34.09
CA ALA A 9 -16.78 9.23 -33.47
C ALA A 9 -16.61 9.35 -31.93
N GLN A 10 -17.73 9.40 -31.22
CA GLN A 10 -17.77 9.24 -29.76
C GLN A 10 -17.27 7.87 -29.41
N GLN A 11 -16.16 7.82 -28.68
CA GLN A 11 -15.68 6.58 -28.08
C GLN A 11 -16.78 6.01 -27.15
N PRO A 12 -17.09 4.72 -27.23
CA PRO A 12 -18.08 4.11 -26.34
C PRO A 12 -17.66 4.29 -24.90
N GLN A 13 -18.45 5.02 -24.11
CA GLN A 13 -18.30 5.06 -22.66
C GLN A 13 -18.49 3.65 -22.13
N ALA A 14 -17.45 3.11 -21.46
CA ALA A 14 -17.56 1.84 -20.79
C ALA A 14 -18.74 1.87 -19.81
N ALA A 15 -19.54 0.81 -19.79
CA ALA A 15 -20.62 0.68 -18.83
C ALA A 15 -20.05 0.82 -17.41
N PRO A 16 -20.79 1.47 -16.48
CA PRO A 16 -20.32 1.60 -15.11
C PRO A 16 -20.05 0.21 -14.51
N PRO A 17 -19.01 0.07 -13.69
CA PRO A 17 -18.68 -1.22 -13.12
C PRO A 17 -19.84 -1.74 -12.28
N THR A 18 -20.10 -3.05 -12.35
CA THR A 18 -21.20 -3.72 -11.64
C THR A 18 -20.99 -3.77 -10.13
N ARG A 19 -19.78 -3.43 -9.66
CA ARG A 19 -19.41 -3.36 -8.23
C ARG A 19 -18.42 -2.22 -7.99
N GLN A 20 -18.39 -1.71 -6.76
CA GLN A 20 -17.31 -0.85 -6.28
C GLN A 20 -16.10 -1.71 -5.90
N GLY A 21 -14.87 -1.23 -6.20
CA GLY A 21 -13.65 -1.88 -5.73
C GLY A 21 -13.50 -1.79 -4.21
N LEU A 22 -12.76 -2.72 -3.63
CA LEU A 22 -12.48 -2.77 -2.20
C LEU A 22 -11.11 -2.11 -1.87
N LEU A 23 -11.04 -1.47 -0.69
CA LEU A 23 -9.82 -0.85 -0.19
C LEU A 23 -9.18 -1.75 0.86
N PHE A 24 -7.96 -2.17 0.59
CA PHE A 24 -7.11 -2.94 1.49
C PHE A 24 -5.93 -2.10 1.97
N VAL A 25 -5.55 -2.27 3.22
CA VAL A 25 -4.39 -1.63 3.85
C VAL A 25 -3.46 -2.72 4.37
N LEU A 26 -2.29 -2.85 3.75
CA LEU A 26 -1.26 -3.79 4.18
C LEU A 26 -0.16 -3.06 4.94
N SER A 27 0.00 -3.38 6.21
CA SER A 27 1.07 -2.87 7.07
C SER A 27 1.95 -4.00 7.58
N ALA A 28 3.16 -3.66 7.93
CA ALA A 28 4.12 -4.58 8.52
C ALA A 28 5.28 -3.83 9.16
N PRO A 29 5.97 -4.39 10.12
CA PRO A 29 7.27 -3.93 10.54
C PRO A 29 8.29 -3.93 9.40
N SER A 30 9.25 -3.01 9.50
CA SER A 30 10.35 -2.96 8.53
C SER A 30 11.07 -4.33 8.47
N GLY A 31 11.39 -4.80 7.27
CA GLY A 31 12.09 -6.09 7.07
C GLY A 31 11.19 -7.34 7.04
N THR A 32 9.88 -7.20 7.22
CA THR A 32 8.95 -8.36 7.19
C THR A 32 8.72 -8.92 5.77
N GLY A 33 9.11 -8.20 4.70
CA GLY A 33 8.99 -8.69 3.32
C GLY A 33 7.69 -8.28 2.62
N LYS A 34 7.09 -7.17 3.01
CA LYS A 34 5.87 -6.60 2.43
C LYS A 34 5.98 -6.42 0.92
N ASP A 35 7.11 -5.88 0.44
CA ASP A 35 7.34 -5.66 -0.99
C ASP A 35 7.40 -6.98 -1.78
N SER A 36 8.04 -8.02 -1.22
CA SER A 36 8.12 -9.34 -1.85
C SER A 36 6.75 -10.01 -1.98
N VAL A 37 5.91 -9.92 -0.94
CA VAL A 37 4.54 -10.47 -0.97
C VAL A 37 3.70 -9.77 -2.02
N ILE A 38 3.76 -8.44 -2.11
CA ILE A 38 3.01 -7.65 -3.10
C ILE A 38 3.50 -7.95 -4.52
N HIS A 39 4.82 -8.01 -4.72
CA HIS A 39 5.42 -8.32 -6.01
C HIS A 39 4.93 -9.67 -6.53
N GLU A 40 5.02 -10.70 -5.70
CA GLU A 40 4.61 -12.06 -6.05
C GLU A 40 3.09 -12.16 -6.29
N LEU A 41 2.27 -11.49 -5.48
CA LEU A 41 0.82 -11.42 -5.69
C LEU A 41 0.48 -10.85 -7.08
N LYS A 42 1.16 -9.77 -7.48
CA LYS A 42 0.99 -9.16 -8.81
C LYS A 42 1.50 -10.06 -9.93
N ALA A 43 2.67 -10.69 -9.76
CA ALA A 43 3.25 -11.61 -10.74
C ALA A 43 2.35 -12.81 -11.05
N GLN A 44 1.55 -13.22 -10.07
CA GLN A 44 0.55 -14.29 -10.22
C GLN A 44 -0.80 -13.81 -10.79
N GLY A 45 -0.88 -12.57 -11.29
CA GLY A 45 -2.03 -12.07 -12.04
C GLY A 45 -3.21 -11.59 -11.19
N THR A 46 -3.04 -11.36 -9.87
CA THR A 46 -4.10 -10.76 -9.06
C THR A 46 -4.37 -9.32 -9.50
N ASP A 47 -5.61 -9.03 -9.92
CA ASP A 47 -6.00 -7.69 -10.35
C ASP A 47 -6.28 -6.79 -9.14
N ILE A 48 -5.22 -6.22 -8.60
CA ILE A 48 -5.26 -5.24 -7.52
C ILE A 48 -4.35 -4.06 -7.84
N PHE A 49 -4.87 -2.85 -7.68
CA PHE A 49 -4.08 -1.64 -7.86
C PHE A 49 -3.29 -1.33 -6.58
N VAL A 50 -1.99 -1.55 -6.62
CA VAL A 50 -1.10 -1.13 -5.53
C VAL A 50 -0.75 0.33 -5.72
N VAL A 51 -1.13 1.17 -4.78
CA VAL A 51 -0.92 2.63 -4.89
C VAL A 51 0.55 2.95 -4.70
N PRO A 52 1.22 3.56 -5.71
CA PRO A 52 2.54 4.13 -5.50
C PRO A 52 2.46 5.29 -4.51
N SER A 53 3.19 5.19 -3.39
CA SER A 53 3.22 6.28 -2.42
C SER A 53 4.03 7.46 -2.97
N ILE A 54 3.62 8.68 -2.61
CA ILE A 54 4.44 9.87 -2.85
C ILE A 54 5.54 9.93 -1.78
N THR A 55 6.77 10.24 -2.16
CA THR A 55 7.87 10.44 -1.20
C THR A 55 8.75 11.63 -1.59
N ALA A 56 9.30 12.30 -0.58
CA ALA A 56 10.22 13.43 -0.78
C ALA A 56 11.70 13.04 -0.66
N ARG A 57 12.02 11.74 -0.50
CA ARG A 57 13.41 11.29 -0.57
C ARG A 57 13.84 10.98 -2.00
N PRO A 58 15.13 11.03 -2.30
CA PRO A 58 15.63 10.58 -3.60
C PRO A 58 15.40 9.05 -3.80
N PRO A 59 15.30 8.60 -5.06
CA PRO A 59 15.21 7.18 -5.37
C PRO A 59 16.47 6.42 -4.93
N ARG A 60 16.31 5.17 -4.51
CA ARG A 60 17.42 4.26 -4.21
C ARG A 60 17.76 3.43 -5.44
N PRO A 61 18.95 2.79 -5.49
CA PRO A 61 19.27 1.85 -6.56
C PRO A 61 18.18 0.78 -6.73
N GLY A 62 17.69 0.61 -7.96
CA GLY A 62 16.62 -0.33 -8.30
C GLY A 62 15.19 0.22 -8.13
N GLU A 63 15.00 1.45 -7.65
CA GLU A 63 13.69 2.12 -7.64
C GLU A 63 13.54 2.99 -8.89
N SER A 64 12.35 3.03 -9.46
CA SER A 64 12.00 3.89 -10.60
C SER A 64 10.74 4.71 -10.31
N GLU A 65 10.53 5.76 -11.08
CA GLU A 65 9.33 6.59 -10.97
C GLU A 65 8.07 5.76 -11.18
N GLY A 66 7.13 5.85 -10.22
CA GLY A 66 5.88 5.09 -10.23
C GLY A 66 5.98 3.66 -9.68
N ASP A 67 7.20 3.15 -9.39
CA ASP A 67 7.39 1.82 -8.80
C ASP A 67 8.60 1.79 -7.84
N PRO A 68 8.41 1.64 -6.54
CA PRO A 68 7.15 1.61 -5.79
C PRO A 68 6.67 3.01 -5.34
N TYR A 69 7.35 4.09 -5.77
CA TYR A 69 7.11 5.46 -5.31
C TYR A 69 7.04 6.45 -6.47
N HIS A 70 6.28 7.54 -6.25
CA HIS A 70 6.44 8.79 -6.98
C HIS A 70 7.37 9.70 -6.18
N PHE A 71 8.47 10.13 -6.81
CA PHE A 71 9.50 10.95 -6.17
C PHE A 71 9.26 12.43 -6.47
N VAL A 72 9.08 13.22 -5.42
CA VAL A 72 8.84 14.67 -5.53
C VAL A 72 9.79 15.46 -4.65
N SER A 73 9.94 16.77 -4.90
CA SER A 73 10.64 17.64 -3.95
C SER A 73 9.85 17.80 -2.65
N GLU A 74 10.54 18.12 -1.56
CA GLU A 74 9.89 18.39 -0.27
C GLU A 74 8.89 19.56 -0.37
N GLU A 75 9.20 20.56 -1.17
CA GLU A 75 8.29 21.69 -1.44
C GLU A 75 7.01 21.21 -2.12
N THR A 76 7.13 20.37 -3.16
CA THR A 76 5.97 19.77 -3.83
C THR A 76 5.16 18.92 -2.88
N PHE A 77 5.81 18.10 -2.02
CA PHE A 77 5.13 17.29 -1.03
C PHE A 77 4.31 18.16 -0.06
N LYS A 78 4.91 19.21 0.50
CA LYS A 78 4.23 20.17 1.40
C LYS A 78 3.05 20.86 0.72
N ARG A 79 3.19 21.23 -0.55
CA ARG A 79 2.08 21.78 -1.35
C ARG A 79 0.94 20.77 -1.51
N MET A 80 1.24 19.49 -1.81
CA MET A 80 0.23 18.44 -1.90
C MET A 80 -0.52 18.22 -0.58
N VAL A 81 0.17 18.34 0.57
CA VAL A 81 -0.45 18.30 1.91
C VAL A 81 -1.39 19.49 2.07
N ALA A 82 -0.94 20.71 1.79
CA ALA A 82 -1.73 21.93 1.93
C ALA A 82 -2.98 21.93 1.04
N GLU A 83 -2.87 21.37 -0.18
CA GLU A 83 -3.97 21.22 -1.14
C GLU A 83 -4.91 20.03 -0.80
N GLY A 84 -4.65 19.27 0.27
CA GLY A 84 -5.45 18.14 0.68
C GLY A 84 -5.43 16.96 -0.31
N LYS A 85 -4.40 16.85 -1.17
CA LYS A 85 -4.26 15.80 -2.19
C LYS A 85 -3.88 14.44 -1.61
N LEU A 86 -3.36 14.41 -0.38
CA LEU A 86 -2.99 13.18 0.30
C LEU A 86 -4.06 12.80 1.33
N ILE A 87 -4.45 11.52 1.36
CA ILE A 87 -5.37 11.00 2.38
C ILE A 87 -4.67 10.74 3.70
N GLU A 88 -3.42 10.35 3.60
CA GLU A 88 -2.53 10.06 4.71
C GLU A 88 -1.12 10.51 4.35
N TYR A 89 -0.36 10.97 5.33
CA TYR A 89 1.07 11.20 5.21
C TYR A 89 1.74 11.06 6.57
N ALA A 90 2.99 10.61 6.56
CA ALA A 90 3.82 10.44 7.75
C ALA A 90 5.28 10.71 7.43
N GLN A 91 6.06 11.03 8.48
CA GLN A 91 7.51 11.08 8.38
C GLN A 91 8.09 9.79 8.97
N VAL A 92 8.72 8.98 8.14
CA VAL A 92 9.31 7.70 8.51
C VAL A 92 10.83 7.76 8.33
N HIS A 93 11.56 7.60 9.42
CA HIS A 93 13.03 7.73 9.44
C HIS A 93 13.54 9.03 8.76
N GLY A 94 12.86 10.15 9.04
CA GLY A 94 13.23 11.48 8.53
C GLY A 94 12.76 11.80 7.11
N ASN A 95 12.09 10.89 6.41
CA ASN A 95 11.58 11.12 5.06
C ASN A 95 10.05 11.16 5.04
N TRP A 96 9.49 12.03 4.21
CA TRP A 96 8.06 12.14 3.99
C TRP A 96 7.54 11.08 3.04
N TYR A 97 6.43 10.45 3.42
CA TYR A 97 5.65 9.52 2.60
C TYR A 97 4.18 9.88 2.70
N GLY A 98 3.42 9.68 1.62
CA GLY A 98 1.99 9.97 1.62
C GLY A 98 1.24 9.18 0.55
N GLN A 99 -0.06 9.01 0.77
CA GLN A 99 -0.95 8.28 -0.12
C GLN A 99 -1.82 9.27 -0.92
N PRO A 100 -1.69 9.32 -2.26
CA PRO A 100 -2.48 10.22 -3.09
C PRO A 100 -3.94 9.77 -3.15
N LYS A 101 -4.89 10.73 -2.96
CA LYS A 101 -6.33 10.43 -2.97
C LYS A 101 -6.85 10.03 -4.34
N GLU A 102 -6.41 10.73 -5.39
CA GLU A 102 -7.01 10.60 -6.71
C GLU A 102 -6.86 9.20 -7.33
N PRO A 103 -5.66 8.56 -7.34
CA PRO A 103 -5.52 7.20 -7.84
C PRO A 103 -6.36 6.18 -7.06
N ILE A 104 -6.50 6.38 -5.73
CA ILE A 104 -7.34 5.52 -4.89
C ILE A 104 -8.79 5.65 -5.35
N ARG A 105 -9.31 6.89 -5.42
CA ARG A 105 -10.69 7.18 -5.82
C ARG A 105 -11.01 6.62 -7.21
N ALA A 106 -10.17 6.92 -8.19
CA ALA A 106 -10.39 6.52 -9.57
C ALA A 106 -10.47 4.99 -9.73
N ASN A 107 -9.56 4.25 -9.08
CA ASN A 107 -9.56 2.78 -9.16
C ASN A 107 -10.76 2.16 -8.44
N LEU A 108 -11.10 2.63 -7.24
CA LEU A 108 -12.29 2.15 -6.52
C LEU A 108 -13.58 2.39 -7.31
N GLN A 109 -13.73 3.59 -7.91
CA GLN A 109 -14.88 3.93 -8.74
C GLN A 109 -14.96 3.09 -10.03
N ALA A 110 -13.79 2.72 -10.58
CA ALA A 110 -13.71 1.80 -11.72
C ALA A 110 -13.97 0.33 -11.34
N GLY A 111 -14.34 0.03 -10.09
CA GLY A 111 -14.59 -1.34 -9.60
C GLY A 111 -13.33 -2.15 -9.34
N ARG A 112 -12.16 -1.51 -9.36
CA ARG A 112 -10.87 -2.16 -9.14
C ARG A 112 -10.46 -2.09 -7.68
N ASP A 113 -9.99 -3.21 -7.13
CA ASP A 113 -9.47 -3.28 -5.78
C ASP A 113 -8.20 -2.45 -5.63
N VAL A 114 -8.05 -1.84 -4.48
CA VAL A 114 -6.91 -0.95 -4.16
C VAL A 114 -6.19 -1.44 -2.92
N LEU A 115 -4.86 -1.53 -2.99
CA LEU A 115 -3.98 -1.89 -1.88
C LEU A 115 -3.08 -0.71 -1.50
N LEU A 116 -3.22 -0.22 -0.27
CA LEU A 116 -2.28 0.72 0.33
C LEU A 116 -1.16 -0.05 1.04
N LYS A 117 0.07 0.22 0.65
CA LYS A 117 1.28 -0.31 1.30
C LYS A 117 1.86 0.78 2.21
N ILE A 118 1.52 0.76 3.48
CA ILE A 118 1.88 1.80 4.44
C ILE A 118 2.46 1.22 5.73
N ASP A 119 3.03 2.08 6.58
CA ASP A 119 3.45 1.71 7.92
C ASP A 119 2.28 1.74 8.92
N VAL A 120 2.55 1.40 10.18
CA VAL A 120 1.52 1.34 11.23
C VAL A 120 0.93 2.71 11.57
N GLN A 121 1.70 3.80 11.44
CA GLN A 121 1.22 5.16 11.72
C GLN A 121 0.24 5.61 10.64
N GLY A 122 0.60 5.34 9.37
CA GLY A 122 -0.27 5.57 8.23
C GLY A 122 -1.56 4.76 8.32
N ALA A 123 -1.46 3.47 8.68
CA ALA A 123 -2.63 2.61 8.86
C ALA A 123 -3.57 3.12 9.97
N ALA A 124 -3.03 3.58 11.10
CA ALA A 124 -3.83 4.18 12.16
C ALA A 124 -4.56 5.45 11.69
N THR A 125 -3.91 6.26 10.85
CA THR A 125 -4.53 7.45 10.25
C THR A 125 -5.64 7.08 9.26
N ILE A 126 -5.41 6.09 8.40
CA ILE A 126 -6.42 5.58 7.45
C ILE A 126 -7.61 4.99 8.21
N ARG A 127 -7.39 4.20 9.27
CA ARG A 127 -8.47 3.59 10.07
C ARG A 127 -9.43 4.64 10.66
N LYS A 128 -8.90 5.78 11.09
CA LYS A 128 -9.75 6.89 11.59
C LYS A 128 -10.58 7.54 10.49
N LYS A 129 -10.07 7.62 9.27
CA LYS A 129 -10.73 8.29 8.14
C LYS A 129 -11.64 7.37 7.34
N LEU A 130 -11.23 6.11 7.20
CA LEU A 130 -11.86 5.08 6.37
C LEU A 130 -11.96 3.77 7.18
N PRO A 131 -12.82 3.71 8.21
CA PRO A 131 -12.92 2.55 9.11
C PRO A 131 -13.38 1.28 8.38
N ASP A 132 -14.09 1.43 7.25
CA ASP A 132 -14.59 0.31 6.45
C ASP A 132 -13.51 -0.34 5.55
N ALA A 133 -12.29 0.22 5.46
CA ALA A 133 -11.19 -0.43 4.76
C ALA A 133 -10.76 -1.71 5.50
N ILE A 134 -10.25 -2.69 4.75
CA ILE A 134 -9.79 -3.97 5.31
C ILE A 134 -8.30 -3.85 5.67
N PHE A 135 -7.99 -4.02 6.94
CA PHE A 135 -6.64 -3.85 7.48
C PHE A 135 -5.96 -5.20 7.67
N ILE A 136 -4.82 -5.39 7.03
CA ILE A 136 -4.04 -6.62 7.02
C ILE A 136 -2.65 -6.33 7.59
N PHE A 137 -2.21 -7.12 8.56
CA PHE A 137 -0.90 -7.00 9.17
C PHE A 137 0.01 -8.17 8.80
N LEU A 138 1.17 -7.88 8.23
CA LEU A 138 2.16 -8.90 7.91
C LEU A 138 3.17 -9.00 9.05
N VAL A 139 3.33 -10.20 9.61
CA VAL A 139 4.31 -10.50 10.66
C VAL A 139 5.39 -11.47 10.17
N PRO A 140 6.62 -11.43 10.70
CA PRO A 140 7.62 -12.46 10.41
C PRO A 140 7.25 -13.78 11.09
N GLY A 141 7.83 -14.88 10.67
CA GLY A 141 7.66 -16.19 11.34
C GLY A 141 8.16 -16.19 12.78
N SER A 142 9.20 -15.38 13.06
CA SER A 142 9.69 -15.13 14.43
C SER A 142 10.42 -13.79 14.50
N PHE A 143 10.59 -13.28 15.72
CA PHE A 143 11.40 -12.07 15.92
C PHE A 143 12.89 -12.31 15.59
N ALA A 144 13.38 -13.55 15.74
CA ALA A 144 14.74 -13.94 15.35
C ALA A 144 14.95 -13.83 13.84
N GLU A 145 13.99 -14.30 13.03
CA GLU A 145 14.00 -14.12 11.57
C GLU A 145 14.03 -12.63 11.19
N LEU A 146 13.19 -11.80 11.84
CA LEU A 146 13.16 -10.36 11.59
C LEU A 146 14.51 -9.72 11.89
N LYS A 147 15.12 -10.06 13.02
CA LYS A 147 16.46 -9.59 13.41
C LYS A 147 17.50 -9.94 12.34
N THR A 148 17.52 -11.18 11.85
CA THR A 148 18.42 -11.62 10.78
C THR A 148 18.20 -10.80 9.49
N ARG A 149 16.96 -10.60 9.05
CA ARG A 149 16.63 -9.81 7.85
C ARG A 149 17.03 -8.34 7.99
N LEU A 150 16.89 -7.75 9.17
CA LEU A 150 17.31 -6.37 9.44
C LEU A 150 18.82 -6.24 9.49
N SER A 151 19.55 -7.21 10.05
CA SER A 151 21.01 -7.19 10.17
C SER A 151 21.75 -7.43 8.85
N SER A 152 21.09 -7.99 7.82
CA SER A 152 21.69 -8.23 6.51
C SER A 152 21.97 -6.93 5.70
N ARG A 153 21.39 -5.81 6.09
CA ARG A 153 21.65 -4.49 5.47
C ARG A 153 22.95 -3.91 6.04
N ARG A 154 24.06 -4.10 5.32
CA ARG A 154 25.45 -3.75 5.72
C ARG A 154 25.75 -2.25 5.89
N THR A 155 24.77 -1.36 5.77
CA THR A 155 24.98 0.10 5.74
C THR A 155 24.58 0.82 7.03
N GLU A 156 24.18 0.09 8.08
CA GLU A 156 23.65 0.67 9.32
C GLU A 156 24.60 0.53 10.50
N THR A 157 24.64 1.55 11.37
CA THR A 157 25.37 1.48 12.63
C THR A 157 24.68 0.54 13.63
N PRO A 158 25.38 0.02 14.66
CA PRO A 158 24.76 -0.79 15.71
C PRO A 158 23.61 -0.08 16.43
N GLU A 159 23.70 1.23 16.64
CA GLU A 159 22.67 2.06 17.26
C GLU A 159 21.41 2.15 16.37
N GLN A 160 21.60 2.33 15.08
CA GLN A 160 20.50 2.35 14.11
C GLN A 160 19.80 1.01 14.04
N GLN A 161 20.55 -0.11 14.07
CA GLN A 161 19.99 -1.46 14.10
C GLN A 161 19.19 -1.71 15.40
N LYS A 162 19.73 -1.29 16.56
CA LYS A 162 19.04 -1.42 17.85
C LYS A 162 17.71 -0.67 17.82
N ARG A 163 17.73 0.59 17.40
CA ARG A 163 16.52 1.42 17.30
C ARG A 163 15.47 0.76 16.38
N ARG A 164 15.87 0.25 15.21
CA ARG A 164 14.95 -0.43 14.28
C ARG A 164 14.34 -1.70 14.87
N LEU A 165 15.09 -2.43 15.70
CA LEU A 165 14.55 -3.60 16.39
C LEU A 165 13.55 -3.22 17.48
N GLU A 166 13.77 -2.10 18.18
CA GLU A 166 12.83 -1.55 19.15
C GLU A 166 11.55 -1.06 18.44
N ASP A 167 11.68 -0.30 17.34
CA ASP A 167 10.57 0.14 16.52
C ASP A 167 9.75 -1.06 16.04
N ALA A 168 10.41 -2.11 15.52
CA ALA A 168 9.74 -3.32 15.04
C ALA A 168 8.98 -4.09 16.14
N ARG A 169 9.47 -4.09 17.39
CA ARG A 169 8.72 -4.67 18.53
C ARG A 169 7.44 -3.88 18.83
N ASN A 170 7.55 -2.54 18.83
CA ASN A 170 6.41 -1.65 19.07
C ASN A 170 5.37 -1.77 17.95
N GLU A 171 5.83 -1.94 16.71
CA GLU A 171 4.96 -2.16 15.57
C GLU A 171 4.26 -3.51 15.64
N LEU A 172 4.97 -4.60 16.00
CA LEU A 172 4.38 -5.94 16.19
C LEU A 172 3.31 -5.98 17.28
N ALA A 173 3.45 -5.18 18.34
CA ALA A 173 2.45 -5.08 19.40
C ALA A 173 1.09 -4.53 18.91
N GLN A 174 1.06 -3.89 17.75
CA GLN A 174 -0.16 -3.32 17.17
C GLN A 174 -0.99 -4.32 16.33
N GLN A 175 -0.53 -5.56 16.17
CA GLN A 175 -1.21 -6.56 15.32
C GLN A 175 -2.69 -6.79 15.68
N SER A 176 -3.06 -6.65 16.95
CA SER A 176 -4.46 -6.81 17.41
C SER A 176 -5.41 -5.72 16.91
N LEU A 177 -4.87 -4.63 16.32
CA LEU A 177 -5.66 -3.55 15.73
C LEU A 177 -6.06 -3.84 14.27
N TYR A 178 -5.62 -4.97 13.70
CA TYR A 178 -5.87 -5.32 12.30
C TYR A 178 -6.91 -6.44 12.19
N ASP A 179 -7.63 -6.42 11.06
CA ASP A 179 -8.71 -7.38 10.81
C ASP A 179 -8.13 -8.77 10.47
N TYR A 180 -6.96 -8.80 9.82
CA TYR A 180 -6.24 -10.02 9.46
C TYR A 180 -4.75 -9.92 9.80
N VAL A 181 -4.16 -11.05 10.18
CA VAL A 181 -2.71 -11.19 10.39
C VAL A 181 -2.19 -12.30 9.49
N ILE A 182 -1.19 -11.98 8.65
CA ILE A 182 -0.51 -12.93 7.76
C ILE A 182 0.90 -13.17 8.27
N VAL A 183 1.33 -14.43 8.34
CA VAL A 183 2.69 -14.81 8.76
C VAL A 183 3.58 -15.05 7.53
N ASN A 184 4.57 -14.19 7.31
CA ASN A 184 5.59 -14.35 6.27
C ASN A 184 6.86 -15.00 6.84
N ARG A 185 6.87 -16.32 6.86
CA ARG A 185 8.03 -17.12 7.32
C ARG A 185 9.15 -17.09 6.30
N GLN A 186 10.38 -17.29 6.78
CA GLN A 186 11.55 -17.53 5.93
C GLN A 186 11.25 -18.70 4.97
N ASP A 187 11.63 -18.53 3.70
CA ASP A 187 11.48 -19.52 2.62
C ASP A 187 10.04 -20.00 2.32
N HIS A 188 9.03 -19.35 2.89
CA HIS A 188 7.60 -19.66 2.71
C HIS A 188 6.78 -18.47 2.15
N LEU A 189 7.38 -17.68 1.24
CA LEU A 189 6.73 -16.50 0.66
C LEU A 189 5.36 -16.84 0.04
N GLN A 190 5.26 -17.96 -0.66
CA GLN A 190 4.01 -18.39 -1.32
C GLN A 190 2.86 -18.52 -0.34
N ALA A 191 3.08 -19.07 0.85
CA ALA A 191 2.03 -19.20 1.86
C ALA A 191 1.48 -17.84 2.31
N ALA A 192 2.30 -16.80 2.40
CA ALA A 192 1.85 -15.45 2.72
C ALA A 192 1.07 -14.82 1.56
N VAL A 193 1.48 -15.08 0.32
CA VAL A 193 0.77 -14.64 -0.90
C VAL A 193 -0.61 -15.31 -0.99
N ASP A 194 -0.69 -16.62 -0.75
CA ASP A 194 -1.95 -17.37 -0.79
C ASP A 194 -2.92 -16.89 0.30
N GLN A 195 -2.44 -16.58 1.51
CA GLN A 195 -3.26 -15.99 2.56
C GLN A 195 -3.78 -14.61 2.16
N LEU A 196 -2.93 -13.74 1.58
CA LEU A 196 -3.37 -12.42 1.13
C LEU A 196 -4.43 -12.51 0.02
N ARG A 197 -4.25 -13.44 -0.93
CA ARG A 197 -5.23 -13.70 -1.98
C ARG A 197 -6.56 -14.20 -1.39
N ALA A 198 -6.50 -15.15 -0.46
CA ALA A 198 -7.70 -15.70 0.19
C ALA A 198 -8.49 -14.60 0.94
N ILE A 199 -7.82 -13.65 1.60
CA ILE A 199 -8.47 -12.51 2.25
C ILE A 199 -9.19 -11.61 1.22
N ILE A 200 -8.54 -11.33 0.08
CA ILE A 200 -9.16 -10.54 -1.00
C ILE A 200 -10.40 -11.24 -1.54
N GLU A 201 -10.31 -12.55 -1.79
CA GLU A 201 -11.44 -13.35 -2.28
C GLU A 201 -12.57 -13.47 -1.24
N GLU A 202 -12.24 -13.61 0.04
CA GLU A 202 -13.22 -13.64 1.14
C GLU A 202 -13.96 -12.32 1.24
N ALA A 203 -13.26 -11.19 1.14
CA ALA A 203 -13.85 -9.87 1.18
C ALA A 203 -14.90 -9.66 0.07
N HIS A 204 -14.70 -10.27 -1.10
CA HIS A 204 -15.67 -10.24 -2.20
C HIS A 204 -16.87 -11.16 -2.00
N ARG A 205 -16.71 -12.25 -1.28
CA ARG A 205 -17.81 -13.18 -0.95
C ARG A 205 -18.69 -12.68 0.20
N GLY A 206 -18.08 -11.95 1.12
CA GLY A 206 -18.78 -11.28 2.21
C GLY A 206 -19.46 -10.00 1.73
N SER A 207 -20.63 -9.69 2.28
CA SER A 207 -21.23 -8.36 2.11
C SER A 207 -20.45 -7.37 2.98
N HIS A 208 -19.31 -6.91 2.50
CA HIS A 208 -18.57 -5.79 3.10
C HIS A 208 -18.91 -4.51 2.33
N PRO A 209 -20.02 -3.81 2.67
CA PRO A 209 -20.29 -2.51 2.07
C PRO A 209 -19.24 -1.53 2.56
N GLN A 210 -18.27 -1.21 1.70
CA GLN A 210 -17.30 -0.18 2.00
C GLN A 210 -17.83 1.18 1.55
N HIS A 211 -18.07 2.08 2.48
CA HIS A 211 -18.42 3.48 2.20
C HIS A 211 -17.15 4.34 2.20
N ILE A 212 -16.29 4.13 1.20
CA ILE A 212 -15.05 4.89 1.06
C ILE A 212 -15.35 6.27 0.46
N LYS A 213 -15.32 7.31 1.29
CA LYS A 213 -15.42 8.73 0.89
C LYS A 213 -14.05 9.38 0.98
N LEU A 214 -13.46 9.76 -0.16
CA LEU A 214 -12.14 10.38 -0.30
C LEU A 214 -12.25 11.87 -0.61
#